data_fd6e476b4b6d97414e455797b729322c
#
_entry.id   fd6e476b4b6d97414e455797b729322c
#
_cell.length_a   1.000
_cell.length_b   1.000
_cell.length_c   1.000
_cell.angle_alpha   90.00
_cell.angle_beta   90.00
_cell.angle_gamma   90.00
#
_symmetry.space_group_name_H-M   'P 1'
#
loop_
_entity.id
_entity.type
_entity.pdbx_description
1 polymer ?
#
loop_
_entity_poly.entity_id
_entity_poly.type
_entity_poly.pdbx_seq_one_letter_code
_entity_poly.pdbx_strand_id
1 'polypeptide(L)'
;IQMESGDTPDFALWPQPGAVVDAATRGYLTPLEDLGIDLDQYQNDFSSYLVGLGVVDGVIYGGANAANLKSIVWYQPAEFDARGYSVPATWDEMIALADQIVADGMNPFCFGMYSNGASGWLATDWMEDIMLRTGDGVDSYDKWVTNELKFSDPIVKNAATLLSQIMHTEDYVVGGTDAIVSTYFGNAQDPM
;
A
#
# COMPACT_ATOMS: atom_id res chain seq x y z
N ILE A 1 -22.33 4.88 -3.07
CA ILE A 1 -23.47 5.55 -3.76
C ILE A 1 -24.47 4.51 -4.28
N GLN A 2 -24.04 3.47 -5.05
CA GLN A 2 -24.95 2.44 -5.56
C GLN A 2 -25.67 1.69 -4.43
N MET A 3 -24.95 1.29 -3.38
CA MET A 3 -25.54 0.62 -2.21
C MET A 3 -26.57 1.48 -1.49
N GLU A 4 -26.32 2.77 -1.37
CA GLU A 4 -27.24 3.72 -0.72
C GLU A 4 -28.50 3.98 -1.57
N SER A 5 -28.42 3.83 -2.87
CA SER A 5 -29.56 3.99 -3.78
C SER A 5 -30.44 2.72 -3.92
N GLY A 6 -29.99 1.60 -3.34
CA GLY A 6 -30.66 0.31 -3.46
C GLY A 6 -30.40 -0.43 -4.79
N ASP A 7 -29.54 0.11 -5.64
CA ASP A 7 -29.08 -0.53 -6.88
C ASP A 7 -27.74 -1.24 -6.60
N THR A 8 -27.80 -2.32 -5.83
CA THR A 8 -26.61 -3.05 -5.37
C THR A 8 -26.20 -4.12 -6.37
N PRO A 9 -24.90 -4.28 -6.66
CA PRO A 9 -24.39 -5.42 -7.41
C PRO A 9 -24.49 -6.70 -6.56
N ASP A 10 -24.55 -7.86 -7.21
CA ASP A 10 -24.48 -9.15 -6.51
C ASP A 10 -23.10 -9.37 -5.86
N PHE A 11 -22.03 -8.82 -6.47
CA PHE A 11 -20.65 -8.90 -5.97
C PHE A 11 -19.96 -7.56 -6.11
N ALA A 12 -19.14 -7.23 -5.12
CA ALA A 12 -18.26 -6.06 -5.15
C ALA A 12 -16.83 -6.46 -4.77
N LEU A 13 -15.85 -5.97 -5.52
CA LEU A 13 -14.44 -6.12 -5.21
C LEU A 13 -13.92 -4.79 -4.67
N TRP A 14 -13.39 -4.80 -3.46
CA TRP A 14 -12.73 -3.64 -2.84
C TRP A 14 -11.26 -3.93 -2.57
N PRO A 15 -10.37 -3.01 -2.92
CA PRO A 15 -8.95 -3.15 -2.62
C PRO A 15 -8.62 -2.89 -1.14
N GLN A 16 -9.52 -2.20 -0.41
CA GLN A 16 -9.33 -1.88 1.00
C GLN A 16 -10.28 -2.68 1.89
N PRO A 17 -9.77 -3.48 2.85
CA PRO A 17 -10.59 -4.23 3.80
C PRO A 17 -11.54 -3.35 4.61
N GLY A 18 -11.13 -2.12 4.97
CA GLY A 18 -11.97 -1.18 5.70
C GLY A 18 -13.29 -0.83 4.99
N ALA A 19 -13.35 -0.93 3.65
CA ALA A 19 -14.59 -0.74 2.92
C ALA A 19 -15.58 -1.89 3.13
N VAL A 20 -15.07 -3.11 3.33
CA VAL A 20 -15.90 -4.28 3.70
C VAL A 20 -16.50 -4.07 5.09
N VAL A 21 -15.70 -3.61 6.05
CA VAL A 21 -16.15 -3.32 7.42
C VAL A 21 -17.23 -2.25 7.42
N ASP A 22 -17.04 -1.14 6.72
CA ASP A 22 -18.03 -0.06 6.62
C ASP A 22 -19.34 -0.56 6.00
N ALA A 23 -19.26 -1.27 4.88
CA ALA A 23 -20.43 -1.80 4.18
C ALA A 23 -21.20 -2.84 5.02
N ALA A 24 -20.50 -3.73 5.72
CA ALA A 24 -21.10 -4.70 6.63
C ALA A 24 -21.80 -4.01 7.80
N THR A 25 -21.13 -3.05 8.44
CA THR A 25 -21.68 -2.28 9.56
C THR A 25 -22.97 -1.52 9.19
N ARG A 26 -23.06 -1.07 7.94
CA ARG A 26 -24.25 -0.41 7.38
C ARG A 26 -25.34 -1.39 6.92
N GLY A 27 -25.11 -2.69 7.00
CA GLY A 27 -26.07 -3.72 6.58
C GLY A 27 -26.21 -3.88 5.07
N TYR A 28 -25.18 -3.50 4.30
CA TYR A 28 -25.19 -3.65 2.84
C TYR A 28 -24.67 -5.00 2.35
N LEU A 29 -24.05 -5.80 3.24
CA LEU A 29 -23.48 -7.09 2.89
C LEU A 29 -24.27 -8.23 3.54
N THR A 30 -24.33 -9.34 2.83
CA THR A 30 -24.87 -10.61 3.35
C THR A 30 -23.71 -11.43 3.93
N PRO A 31 -23.87 -12.03 5.13
CA PRO A 31 -22.88 -12.97 5.67
C PRO A 31 -22.54 -14.10 4.68
N LEU A 32 -21.29 -14.52 4.59
CA LEU A 32 -20.89 -15.60 3.67
C LEU A 32 -21.58 -16.92 3.99
N GLU A 33 -21.89 -17.20 5.27
CA GLU A 33 -22.63 -18.39 5.68
C GLU A 33 -24.04 -18.45 5.08
N ASP A 34 -24.73 -17.30 4.96
CA ASP A 34 -26.07 -17.19 4.37
C ASP A 34 -26.06 -17.39 2.86
N LEU A 35 -24.89 -17.30 2.23
CA LEU A 35 -24.67 -17.55 0.80
C LEU A 35 -24.33 -19.02 0.51
N GLY A 36 -24.29 -19.88 1.54
CA GLY A 36 -23.95 -21.30 1.39
C GLY A 36 -22.46 -21.59 1.19
N ILE A 37 -21.60 -20.64 1.56
CA ILE A 37 -20.14 -20.83 1.56
C ILE A 37 -19.74 -21.78 2.70
N ASP A 38 -18.92 -22.78 2.41
CA ASP A 38 -18.30 -23.63 3.42
C ASP A 38 -17.22 -22.84 4.16
N LEU A 39 -17.58 -22.30 5.34
CA LEU A 39 -16.68 -21.46 6.13
C LEU A 39 -15.51 -22.22 6.71
N ASP A 40 -15.67 -23.52 7.02
CA ASP A 40 -14.58 -24.35 7.51
C ASP A 40 -13.52 -24.54 6.44
N GLN A 41 -13.94 -24.83 5.21
CA GLN A 41 -13.02 -24.91 4.07
C GLN A 41 -12.37 -23.55 3.80
N TYR A 42 -13.14 -22.48 3.78
CA TYR A 42 -12.60 -21.12 3.55
C TYR A 42 -11.53 -20.75 4.57
N GLN A 43 -11.78 -21.00 5.87
CA GLN A 43 -10.82 -20.72 6.93
C GLN A 43 -9.58 -21.64 6.92
N ASN A 44 -9.68 -22.83 6.33
CA ASN A 44 -8.55 -23.73 6.12
C ASN A 44 -7.69 -23.35 4.91
N ASP A 45 -8.30 -22.75 3.88
CA ASP A 45 -7.63 -22.39 2.63
C ASP A 45 -6.87 -21.06 2.74
N PHE A 46 -7.25 -20.18 3.67
CA PHE A 46 -6.66 -18.85 3.85
C PHE A 46 -6.03 -18.69 5.25
N SER A 47 -5.01 -17.84 5.36
CA SER A 47 -4.45 -17.49 6.66
C SER A 47 -5.51 -16.81 7.54
N SER A 48 -5.43 -17.01 8.85
CA SER A 48 -6.35 -16.36 9.80
C SER A 48 -6.34 -14.84 9.70
N TYR A 49 -5.20 -14.25 9.33
CA TYR A 49 -5.09 -12.81 9.08
C TYR A 49 -5.95 -12.36 7.89
N LEU A 50 -5.85 -13.05 6.75
CA LEU A 50 -6.67 -12.74 5.56
C LEU A 50 -8.16 -12.94 5.81
N VAL A 51 -8.53 -14.01 6.52
CA VAL A 51 -9.92 -14.23 6.93
C VAL A 51 -10.41 -13.09 7.82
N GLY A 52 -9.57 -12.68 8.79
CA GLY A 52 -9.89 -11.61 9.74
C GLY A 52 -10.19 -10.26 9.09
N LEU A 53 -9.63 -9.97 7.93
CA LEU A 53 -9.89 -8.72 7.18
C LEU A 53 -11.35 -8.58 6.70
N GLY A 54 -12.08 -9.70 6.58
CA GLY A 54 -13.50 -9.71 6.20
C GLY A 54 -14.47 -9.92 7.36
N VAL A 55 -13.97 -9.95 8.62
CA VAL A 55 -14.79 -10.22 9.81
C VAL A 55 -15.28 -8.93 10.45
N VAL A 56 -16.58 -8.86 10.72
CA VAL A 56 -17.19 -7.78 11.52
C VAL A 56 -18.06 -8.41 12.61
N ASP A 57 -17.78 -8.08 13.86
CA ASP A 57 -18.49 -8.62 15.04
C ASP A 57 -18.57 -10.17 15.07
N GLY A 58 -17.50 -10.84 14.62
CA GLY A 58 -17.40 -12.29 14.58
C GLY A 58 -18.07 -12.97 13.40
N VAL A 59 -18.63 -12.22 12.47
CA VAL A 59 -19.31 -12.71 11.25
C VAL A 59 -18.45 -12.39 10.02
N ILE A 60 -18.30 -13.35 9.10
CA ILE A 60 -17.51 -13.18 7.87
C ILE A 60 -18.42 -12.60 6.77
N TYR A 61 -18.13 -11.39 6.32
CA TYR A 61 -18.85 -10.70 5.24
C TYR A 61 -18.07 -10.61 3.95
N GLY A 62 -16.75 -10.72 4.01
CA GLY A 62 -15.88 -10.59 2.84
C GLY A 62 -14.87 -11.73 2.74
N GLY A 63 -14.64 -12.20 1.52
CA GLY A 63 -13.64 -13.21 1.21
C GLY A 63 -12.41 -12.61 0.54
N ALA A 64 -11.21 -13.09 0.89
CA ALA A 64 -9.98 -12.74 0.20
C ALA A 64 -10.04 -13.28 -1.24
N ASN A 65 -9.86 -12.41 -2.23
CA ASN A 65 -9.84 -12.79 -3.64
C ASN A 65 -8.41 -12.95 -4.16
N ALA A 66 -7.50 -12.07 -3.74
CA ALA A 66 -6.09 -12.09 -4.11
C ALA A 66 -5.23 -11.46 -3.03
N ALA A 67 -3.99 -11.92 -2.92
CA ALA A 67 -2.95 -11.27 -2.15
C ALA A 67 -1.93 -10.65 -3.10
N ASN A 68 -1.67 -9.36 -2.94
CA ASN A 68 -0.68 -8.64 -3.74
C ASN A 68 0.56 -8.39 -2.88
N LEU A 69 1.72 -8.76 -3.42
CA LEU A 69 2.99 -8.37 -2.83
C LEU A 69 3.23 -6.89 -3.13
N LYS A 70 3.39 -6.08 -2.09
CA LYS A 70 3.59 -4.63 -2.16
C LYS A 70 5.04 -4.26 -1.81
N SER A 71 5.36 -2.98 -1.96
CA SER A 71 6.66 -2.40 -1.56
C SER A 71 7.86 -3.03 -2.27
N ILE A 72 7.69 -3.35 -3.55
CA ILE A 72 8.78 -3.82 -4.42
C ILE A 72 9.33 -2.61 -5.17
N VAL A 73 10.64 -2.43 -5.09
CA VAL A 73 11.37 -1.46 -5.91
C VAL A 73 11.92 -2.20 -7.14
N TRP A 74 11.41 -1.83 -8.30
CA TRP A 74 11.88 -2.37 -9.57
C TRP A 74 13.11 -1.62 -10.04
N TYR A 75 14.07 -2.31 -10.65
CA TYR A 75 15.26 -1.71 -11.22
C TYR A 75 15.68 -2.41 -12.52
N GLN A 76 16.52 -1.79 -13.29
CA GLN A 76 17.09 -2.37 -14.53
C GLN A 76 18.49 -2.97 -14.24
N PRO A 77 18.62 -4.30 -14.13
CA PRO A 77 19.91 -4.93 -13.77
C PRO A 77 21.05 -4.56 -14.71
N ALA A 78 20.79 -4.49 -16.02
CA ALA A 78 21.81 -4.15 -17.00
C ALA A 78 22.37 -2.72 -16.83
N GLU A 79 21.53 -1.75 -16.46
CA GLU A 79 21.95 -0.39 -16.18
C GLU A 79 22.73 -0.31 -14.86
N PHE A 80 22.30 -1.05 -13.84
CA PHE A 80 23.02 -1.16 -12.58
C PHE A 80 24.43 -1.71 -12.79
N ASP A 81 24.56 -2.82 -13.53
CA ASP A 81 25.84 -3.44 -13.85
C ASP A 81 26.75 -2.48 -14.66
N ALA A 82 26.19 -1.81 -15.67
CA ALA A 82 26.96 -0.90 -16.53
C ALA A 82 27.50 0.32 -15.77
N ARG A 83 26.82 0.76 -14.71
CA ARG A 83 27.20 1.92 -13.88
C ARG A 83 27.92 1.53 -12.59
N GLY A 84 28.03 0.25 -12.30
CA GLY A 84 28.64 -0.26 -11.08
C GLY A 84 27.80 -0.02 -9.82
N TYR A 85 26.49 0.10 -9.97
CA TYR A 85 25.57 0.20 -8.85
C TYR A 85 25.31 -1.17 -8.21
N SER A 86 25.09 -1.18 -6.91
CA SER A 86 24.71 -2.37 -6.17
C SER A 86 23.31 -2.23 -5.59
N VAL A 87 22.55 -3.32 -5.58
CA VAL A 87 21.24 -3.33 -4.94
C VAL A 87 21.40 -3.10 -3.44
N PRO A 88 20.78 -2.06 -2.86
CA PRO A 88 20.95 -1.73 -1.45
C PRO A 88 20.27 -2.78 -0.57
N ALA A 89 20.87 -3.11 0.57
CA ALA A 89 20.31 -4.01 1.58
C ALA A 89 19.63 -3.28 2.74
N THR A 90 19.91 -1.98 2.90
CA THR A 90 19.37 -1.14 3.97
C THR A 90 18.80 0.15 3.41
N TRP A 91 17.99 0.83 4.23
CA TRP A 91 17.46 2.15 3.87
C TRP A 91 18.59 3.16 3.62
N ASP A 92 19.58 3.22 4.49
CA ASP A 92 20.70 4.16 4.37
C ASP A 92 21.51 3.89 3.08
N GLU A 93 21.72 2.63 2.71
CA GLU A 93 22.34 2.27 1.45
C GLU A 93 21.49 2.67 0.24
N MET A 94 20.16 2.58 0.35
CA MET A 94 19.27 3.01 -0.72
C MET A 94 19.34 4.54 -0.91
N ILE A 95 19.37 5.31 0.17
CA ILE A 95 19.52 6.76 0.10
C ILE A 95 20.91 7.14 -0.45
N ALA A 96 21.96 6.45 -0.01
CA ALA A 96 23.32 6.69 -0.53
C ALA A 96 23.42 6.36 -2.04
N LEU A 97 22.77 5.32 -2.51
CA LEU A 97 22.68 5.01 -3.93
C LEU A 97 21.86 6.07 -4.68
N ALA A 98 20.79 6.56 -4.12
CA ALA A 98 20.00 7.64 -4.72
C ALA A 98 20.84 8.91 -4.88
N ASP A 99 21.60 9.31 -3.86
CA ASP A 99 22.53 10.43 -3.94
C ASP A 99 23.60 10.23 -5.05
N GLN A 100 24.12 9.02 -5.19
CA GLN A 100 25.08 8.69 -6.26
C GLN A 100 24.42 8.82 -7.64
N ILE A 101 23.21 8.31 -7.83
CA ILE A 101 22.45 8.40 -9.09
C ILE A 101 22.20 9.87 -9.48
N VAL A 102 21.85 10.71 -8.49
CA VAL A 102 21.73 12.17 -8.72
C VAL A 102 23.05 12.80 -9.12
N ALA A 103 24.16 12.44 -8.45
CA ALA A 103 25.50 12.93 -8.81
C ALA A 103 25.93 12.51 -10.23
N ASP A 104 25.44 11.38 -10.71
CA ASP A 104 25.65 10.90 -12.08
C ASP A 104 24.69 11.56 -13.11
N GLY A 105 23.88 12.52 -12.67
CA GLY A 105 22.97 13.33 -13.51
C GLY A 105 21.64 12.69 -13.86
N MET A 106 21.16 11.76 -13.02
CA MET A 106 19.90 11.05 -13.23
C MET A 106 18.98 11.17 -12.01
N ASN A 107 17.70 10.83 -12.21
CA ASN A 107 16.76 10.73 -11.09
C ASN A 107 16.65 9.27 -10.63
N PRO A 108 16.85 8.96 -9.33
CA PRO A 108 16.84 7.59 -8.84
C PRO A 108 15.47 6.92 -8.83
N PHE A 109 14.37 7.70 -8.76
CA PHE A 109 13.03 7.15 -8.63
C PHE A 109 12.06 7.66 -9.68
N CYS A 110 11.24 6.74 -10.19
CA CYS A 110 10.01 7.04 -10.89
C CYS A 110 8.85 6.81 -9.93
N PHE A 111 8.10 7.86 -9.59
CA PHE A 111 7.04 7.81 -8.60
C PHE A 111 5.81 8.57 -9.09
N GLY A 112 4.68 7.90 -9.23
CA GLY A 112 3.42 8.51 -9.67
C GLY A 112 2.27 8.08 -8.79
N MET A 113 1.51 9.04 -8.24
CA MET A 113 0.42 8.79 -7.30
C MET A 113 -0.97 9.08 -7.87
N TYR A 114 -1.06 9.64 -9.09
CA TYR A 114 -2.35 9.93 -9.67
C TYR A 114 -3.11 8.65 -10.05
N SER A 115 -4.31 8.50 -9.55
CA SER A 115 -5.22 7.37 -9.83
C SER A 115 -6.68 7.81 -9.70
N ASN A 116 -7.06 8.94 -10.30
CA ASN A 116 -8.40 9.51 -10.19
C ASN A 116 -8.87 9.61 -8.71
N GLY A 117 -10.04 9.08 -8.38
CA GLY A 117 -10.59 9.09 -7.03
C GLY A 117 -9.82 8.27 -5.99
N ALA A 118 -8.86 7.45 -6.42
CA ALA A 118 -8.00 6.65 -5.56
C ALA A 118 -6.57 7.20 -5.45
N SER A 119 -6.32 8.44 -5.93
CA SER A 119 -4.98 9.04 -5.88
C SER A 119 -4.39 9.03 -4.47
N GLY A 120 -3.09 8.75 -4.38
CA GLY A 120 -2.35 8.71 -3.12
C GLY A 120 -2.13 7.30 -2.54
N TRP A 121 -2.78 6.26 -3.06
CA TRP A 121 -2.67 4.90 -2.52
C TRP A 121 -1.22 4.37 -2.50
N LEU A 122 -0.36 4.78 -3.45
CA LEU A 122 1.05 4.40 -3.43
C LEU A 122 1.78 4.91 -2.19
N ALA A 123 1.50 6.15 -1.78
CA ALA A 123 2.10 6.71 -0.56
C ALA A 123 1.60 5.95 0.69
N THR A 124 0.34 5.51 0.69
CA THR A 124 -0.19 4.67 1.77
C THR A 124 0.53 3.32 1.83
N ASP A 125 0.70 2.64 0.69
CA ASP A 125 1.45 1.38 0.61
C ASP A 125 2.88 1.53 1.16
N TRP A 126 3.58 2.61 0.82
CA TRP A 126 4.92 2.90 1.35
C TRP A 126 4.91 3.17 2.85
N MET A 127 3.94 3.95 3.34
CA MET A 127 3.77 4.20 4.77
C MET A 127 3.55 2.90 5.54
N GLU A 128 2.69 2.03 5.04
CA GLU A 128 2.38 0.73 5.63
C GLU A 128 3.63 -0.15 5.71
N ASP A 129 4.38 -0.28 4.60
CA ASP A 129 5.61 -1.07 4.59
C ASP A 129 6.68 -0.52 5.54
N ILE A 130 6.90 0.78 5.56
CA ILE A 130 7.86 1.41 6.47
C ILE A 130 7.42 1.22 7.93
N MET A 131 6.13 1.36 8.24
CA MET A 131 5.57 1.09 9.56
C MET A 131 5.85 -0.35 10.02
N LEU A 132 5.60 -1.33 9.13
CA LEU A 132 5.85 -2.75 9.41
C LEU A 132 7.32 -3.06 9.68
N ARG A 133 8.25 -2.29 9.10
CA ARG A 133 9.70 -2.50 9.23
C ARG A 133 10.34 -1.71 10.36
N THR A 134 9.79 -0.57 10.72
CA THR A 134 10.42 0.38 11.69
C THR A 134 9.68 0.49 13.01
N GLY A 135 8.46 -0.01 13.10
CA GLY A 135 7.68 -0.13 14.34
C GLY A 135 7.81 -1.52 14.96
N ASP A 136 6.80 -1.90 15.72
CA ASP A 136 6.68 -3.24 16.31
C ASP A 136 5.99 -4.22 15.34
N GLY A 137 6.22 -4.07 14.04
CA GLY A 137 5.65 -4.90 12.99
C GLY A 137 4.14 -4.77 12.89
N VAL A 138 3.45 -5.91 12.78
CA VAL A 138 1.99 -5.96 12.61
C VAL A 138 1.24 -5.30 13.77
N ASP A 139 1.76 -5.37 15.01
CA ASP A 139 1.10 -4.76 16.17
C ASP A 139 0.99 -3.23 16.04
N SER A 140 2.06 -2.56 15.60
CA SER A 140 2.02 -1.10 15.33
C SER A 140 1.09 -0.78 14.16
N TYR A 141 1.09 -1.60 13.13
CA TYR A 141 0.23 -1.43 11.96
C TYR A 141 -1.25 -1.54 12.34
N ASP A 142 -1.65 -2.60 13.05
CA ASP A 142 -3.04 -2.82 13.45
C ASP A 142 -3.55 -1.70 14.37
N LYS A 143 -2.73 -1.25 15.33
CA LYS A 143 -3.06 -0.11 16.18
C LYS A 143 -3.21 1.20 15.40
N TRP A 144 -2.43 1.38 14.33
CA TRP A 144 -2.57 2.55 13.47
C TRP A 144 -3.85 2.50 12.64
N VAL A 145 -4.18 1.35 12.06
CA VAL A 145 -5.42 1.13 11.29
C VAL A 145 -6.66 1.33 12.17
N THR A 146 -6.63 0.86 13.42
CA THR A 146 -7.73 1.06 14.39
C THR A 146 -7.74 2.45 15.05
N ASN A 147 -6.78 3.31 14.69
CA ASN A 147 -6.62 4.65 15.26
C ASN A 147 -6.29 4.67 16.78
N GLU A 148 -5.82 3.58 17.33
CA GLU A 148 -5.20 3.56 18.66
C GLU A 148 -3.85 4.29 18.61
N LEU A 149 -3.02 3.99 17.62
CA LEU A 149 -1.80 4.73 17.32
C LEU A 149 -2.14 5.95 16.45
N LYS A 150 -1.85 7.13 16.92
CA LYS A 150 -2.20 8.39 16.24
C LYS A 150 -1.14 8.80 15.22
N PHE A 151 -1.51 9.58 14.20
CA PHE A 151 -0.55 10.18 13.25
C PHE A 151 0.53 11.04 13.94
N SER A 152 0.26 11.53 15.15
CA SER A 152 1.23 12.27 15.97
C SER A 152 2.23 11.38 16.71
N ASP A 153 2.04 10.07 16.69
CA ASP A 153 2.94 9.11 17.34
C ASP A 153 4.33 9.12 16.69
N PRO A 154 5.41 8.97 17.46
CA PRO A 154 6.76 8.92 16.93
C PRO A 154 7.01 7.85 15.86
N ILE A 155 6.37 6.68 15.97
CA ILE A 155 6.50 5.59 14.98
C ILE A 155 5.93 6.04 13.62
N VAL A 156 4.73 6.63 13.62
CA VAL A 156 4.08 7.12 12.39
C VAL A 156 4.85 8.30 11.79
N LYS A 157 5.32 9.23 12.64
CA LYS A 157 6.17 10.34 12.20
C LYS A 157 7.47 9.85 11.58
N ASN A 158 8.10 8.83 12.17
CA ASN A 158 9.30 8.24 11.60
C ASN A 158 9.04 7.69 10.20
N ALA A 159 7.98 6.92 10.00
CA ALA A 159 7.61 6.39 8.70
C ALA A 159 7.37 7.51 7.67
N ALA A 160 6.64 8.56 8.04
CA ALA A 160 6.43 9.72 7.18
C ALA A 160 7.74 10.46 6.87
N THR A 161 8.66 10.55 7.83
CA THR A 161 9.97 11.18 7.62
C THR A 161 10.82 10.40 6.62
N LEU A 162 10.85 9.07 6.74
CA LEU A 162 11.58 8.21 5.79
C LEU A 162 10.97 8.33 4.38
N LEU A 163 9.67 8.24 4.24
CA LEU A 163 9.01 8.43 2.94
C LEU A 163 9.31 9.82 2.35
N SER A 164 9.32 10.86 3.19
CA SER A 164 9.65 12.23 2.81
C SER A 164 11.06 12.37 2.24
N GLN A 165 12.03 11.57 2.69
CA GLN A 165 13.38 11.56 2.12
C GLN A 165 13.38 11.20 0.63
N ILE A 166 12.48 10.33 0.18
CA ILE A 166 12.33 10.01 -1.24
C ILE A 166 11.52 11.10 -1.97
N MET A 167 10.37 11.48 -1.42
CA MET A 167 9.40 12.30 -2.14
C MET A 167 9.77 13.78 -2.23
N HIS A 168 10.55 14.30 -1.26
CA HIS A 168 10.83 15.72 -1.15
C HIS A 168 12.32 16.09 -1.29
N THR A 169 13.20 15.11 -1.53
CA THR A 169 14.60 15.42 -1.86
C THR A 169 14.67 15.86 -3.33
N GLU A 170 15.34 16.98 -3.55
CA GLU A 170 15.53 17.55 -4.88
C GLU A 170 16.19 16.53 -5.81
N ASP A 171 15.74 16.45 -7.04
CA ASP A 171 16.24 15.54 -8.09
C ASP A 171 16.06 14.04 -7.81
N TYR A 172 15.41 13.62 -6.71
CA TYR A 172 15.20 12.20 -6.46
C TYR A 172 14.10 11.61 -7.35
N VAL A 173 13.08 12.35 -7.69
CA VAL A 173 11.96 11.85 -8.48
C VAL A 173 11.91 12.53 -9.86
N VAL A 174 11.72 11.72 -10.89
CA VAL A 174 11.55 12.23 -12.27
C VAL A 174 10.44 13.27 -12.32
N GLY A 175 10.78 14.47 -12.80
CA GLY A 175 9.87 15.62 -12.88
C GLY A 175 9.63 16.34 -11.56
N GLY A 176 10.30 15.94 -10.49
CA GLY A 176 10.24 16.59 -9.16
C GLY A 176 8.96 16.27 -8.39
N THR A 177 8.81 16.93 -7.23
CA THR A 177 7.70 16.70 -6.30
C THR A 177 6.33 16.92 -6.93
N ASP A 178 6.17 17.90 -7.81
CA ASP A 178 4.89 18.21 -8.46
C ASP A 178 4.47 17.10 -9.44
N ALA A 179 5.44 16.39 -10.04
CA ALA A 179 5.17 15.27 -10.92
C ALA A 179 4.58 14.07 -10.17
N ILE A 180 4.93 13.88 -8.90
CA ILE A 180 4.45 12.75 -8.08
C ILE A 180 2.92 12.72 -8.06
N VAL A 181 2.27 13.85 -7.82
CA VAL A 181 0.81 13.92 -7.68
C VAL A 181 0.07 14.00 -9.02
N SER A 182 0.77 14.34 -10.10
CA SER A 182 0.20 14.50 -11.45
C SER A 182 0.47 13.32 -12.37
N THR A 183 1.49 12.50 -12.11
CA THR A 183 1.82 11.34 -12.92
C THR A 183 0.88 10.18 -12.58
N TYR A 184 0.20 9.64 -13.61
CA TYR A 184 -0.62 8.44 -13.47
C TYR A 184 0.27 7.25 -13.05
N PHE A 185 -0.15 6.50 -12.02
CA PHE A 185 0.67 5.46 -11.43
C PHE A 185 1.13 4.40 -12.45
N GLY A 186 0.28 4.06 -13.43
CA GLY A 186 0.59 3.10 -14.48
C GLY A 186 1.61 3.58 -15.52
N ASN A 187 1.96 4.87 -15.52
CA ASN A 187 2.95 5.48 -16.44
C ASN A 187 4.22 5.94 -15.70
N ALA A 188 4.28 5.70 -14.39
CA ALA A 188 5.43 6.16 -13.58
C ALA A 188 6.76 5.58 -14.08
N GLN A 189 6.75 4.37 -14.65
CA GLN A 189 7.92 3.68 -15.18
C GLN A 189 8.33 4.10 -16.60
N ASP A 190 7.54 4.89 -17.32
CA ASP A 190 7.82 5.24 -18.72
C ASP A 190 9.18 5.96 -18.94
N PRO A 191 9.74 6.70 -17.97
CA PRO A 191 11.08 7.28 -18.07
C PRO A 191 12.25 6.30 -17.90
N MET A 192 12.01 5.06 -17.46
CA MET A 192 13.05 4.06 -17.17
C MET A 192 13.73 3.51 -18.42
#